data_8b18fa17bb9dd37aa0f89a4b75b60f85
#
_entry.id   8b18fa17bb9dd37aa0f89a4b75b60f85
#
_cell.length_a   1.000
_cell.length_b   1.000
_cell.length_c   1.000
_cell.angle_alpha   90.00
_cell.angle_beta   90.00
_cell.angle_gamma   90.00
#
_symmetry.space_group_name_H-M   'P 1'
#
loop_
_entity.id
_entity.type
_entity.pdbx_description
1 polymer ?
#
loop_
_entity_poly.entity_id
_entity_poly.type
_entity_poly.pdbx_seq_one_letter_code
_entity_poly.pdbx_strand_id
1 'polypeptide(L)'
;MAEEKSYPSLILGLDISTACIGISVIYDDGVNEPNVEIISHVSPKIDKDIKGIEALILRKDIFEKNFLLRMDEVLANINCPLKKITECIIEAPLVYTSAGSNAATVAQLNQFNALLSEGVYKVLGIVPHYISSYDARMISFPELLSIRKFNKKGEFYNVKHIVNALDNNHLILFGSYPFDCDKKGIMMNCVCEKYPNIPWIYNKKGELKKENYDSCDALICALAYSNQKRHGELDAKVTQYGVLPSEDGNATEVTYKVSVWDRTYNKKLIIPNPSEPQGGDSE
;
A
#
# COMPACT_ATOMS: atom_id res chain seq x y z
N MET A 1 27.64 0.89 -8.89
CA MET A 1 27.71 2.32 -8.51
C MET A 1 26.40 2.63 -7.83
N ALA A 2 26.43 3.12 -6.58
CA ALA A 2 25.20 3.60 -5.94
C ALA A 2 24.71 4.82 -6.74
N GLU A 3 23.47 4.78 -7.24
CA GLU A 3 22.86 5.95 -7.84
C GLU A 3 22.83 7.06 -6.80
N GLU A 4 23.36 8.23 -7.18
CA GLU A 4 23.35 9.40 -6.31
C GLU A 4 21.92 9.81 -6.06
N LYS A 5 21.45 9.72 -4.80
CA LYS A 5 20.08 10.06 -4.42
C LYS A 5 19.84 11.53 -4.69
N SER A 6 19.12 11.83 -5.77
CA SER A 6 18.82 13.20 -6.18
C SER A 6 17.57 13.69 -5.44
N TYR A 7 17.72 14.78 -4.68
CA TYR A 7 16.62 15.52 -4.03
C TYR A 7 16.70 17.00 -4.38
N PRO A 8 15.57 17.72 -4.37
CA PRO A 8 14.21 17.24 -4.14
C PRO A 8 13.65 16.42 -5.30
N SER A 9 12.61 15.62 -5.03
CA SER A 9 11.91 14.78 -6.01
C SER A 9 10.44 15.09 -6.06
N LEU A 10 9.85 14.97 -7.25
CA LEU A 10 8.40 14.98 -7.47
C LEU A 10 8.00 13.61 -8.03
N ILE A 11 7.36 12.79 -7.20
CA ILE A 11 7.13 11.37 -7.46
C ILE A 11 5.68 11.17 -7.87
N LEU A 12 5.46 10.60 -9.04
CA LEU A 12 4.16 10.16 -9.54
C LEU A 12 3.91 8.70 -9.14
N GLY A 13 2.85 8.46 -8.37
CA GLY A 13 2.34 7.12 -8.06
C GLY A 13 1.10 6.80 -8.90
N LEU A 14 1.02 5.57 -9.39
CA LEU A 14 -0.12 5.07 -10.17
C LEU A 14 -0.58 3.70 -9.66
N ASP A 15 -1.90 3.55 -9.49
CA ASP A 15 -2.58 2.24 -9.39
C ASP A 15 -3.44 2.04 -10.64
N ILE A 16 -3.11 1.02 -11.43
CA ILE A 16 -3.66 0.84 -12.78
C ILE A 16 -4.66 -0.28 -12.82
N SER A 17 -5.92 0.07 -13.07
CA SER A 17 -6.96 -0.89 -13.47
C SER A 17 -7.65 -0.42 -14.75
N THR A 18 -8.32 -1.33 -15.45
CA THR A 18 -9.07 -0.99 -16.67
C THR A 18 -10.32 -0.13 -16.41
N ALA A 19 -10.77 -0.06 -15.16
CA ALA A 19 -11.95 0.69 -14.73
C ALA A 19 -11.59 2.08 -14.18
N CYS A 20 -10.47 2.16 -13.47
CA CYS A 20 -10.01 3.36 -12.80
C CYS A 20 -8.48 3.35 -12.72
N ILE A 21 -7.86 4.49 -12.94
CA ILE A 21 -6.43 4.70 -12.74
C ILE A 21 -6.30 5.69 -11.59
N GLY A 22 -5.85 5.20 -10.44
CA GLY A 22 -5.52 6.03 -9.29
C GLY A 22 -4.23 6.79 -9.53
N ILE A 23 -4.17 8.02 -9.05
CA ILE A 23 -3.07 8.96 -9.31
C ILE A 23 -2.72 9.66 -8.02
N SER A 24 -1.44 9.72 -7.71
CA SER A 24 -0.89 10.58 -6.68
C SER A 24 0.38 11.27 -7.16
N VAL A 25 0.61 12.50 -6.71
CA VAL A 25 1.91 13.17 -6.84
C VAL A 25 2.34 13.64 -5.47
N ILE A 26 3.54 13.25 -5.05
CA ILE A 26 4.13 13.69 -3.78
C ILE A 26 5.41 14.48 -4.05
N TYR A 27 5.64 15.50 -3.23
CA TYR A 27 6.91 16.23 -3.17
C TYR A 27 7.73 15.71 -1.99
N ASP A 28 8.94 15.31 -2.27
CA ASP A 28 9.90 14.75 -1.32
C ASP A 28 11.18 15.58 -1.35
N ASP A 29 11.48 16.30 -0.26
CA ASP A 29 12.70 17.09 -0.08
C ASP A 29 13.88 16.28 0.47
N GLY A 30 13.67 15.01 0.79
CA GLY A 30 14.67 14.11 1.38
C GLY A 30 14.83 14.26 2.90
N VAL A 31 14.18 15.22 3.54
CA VAL A 31 14.33 15.55 4.98
C VAL A 31 13.01 15.41 5.73
N ASN A 32 11.99 16.15 5.30
CA ASN A 32 10.68 16.18 5.95
C ASN A 32 9.78 15.05 5.42
N GLU A 33 8.67 14.76 6.10
CA GLU A 33 7.64 13.88 5.55
C GLU A 33 7.19 14.39 4.18
N PRO A 34 7.00 13.51 3.18
CA PRO A 34 6.58 13.93 1.85
C PRO A 34 5.24 14.65 1.86
N ASN A 35 5.13 15.72 1.10
CA ASN A 35 3.88 16.44 0.91
C ASN A 35 3.08 15.81 -0.23
N VAL A 36 1.77 15.62 -0.01
CA VAL A 36 0.84 15.17 -1.06
C VAL A 36 0.38 16.40 -1.83
N GLU A 37 0.80 16.50 -3.08
CA GLU A 37 0.51 17.64 -3.95
C GLU A 37 -0.75 17.40 -4.80
N ILE A 38 -0.95 16.16 -5.25
CA ILE A 38 -2.10 15.77 -6.08
C ILE A 38 -2.59 14.41 -5.63
N ILE A 39 -3.90 14.30 -5.47
CA ILE A 39 -4.67 13.06 -5.41
C ILE A 39 -5.79 13.15 -6.44
N SER A 40 -5.86 12.19 -7.33
CA SER A 40 -6.83 12.19 -8.42
C SER A 40 -7.06 10.79 -8.96
N HIS A 41 -7.96 10.67 -9.91
CA HIS A 41 -8.15 9.45 -10.69
C HIS A 41 -8.64 9.76 -12.10
N VAL A 42 -8.41 8.84 -13.00
CA VAL A 42 -9.01 8.83 -14.33
C VAL A 42 -9.83 7.56 -14.51
N SER A 43 -11.11 7.70 -14.83
CA SER A 43 -11.97 6.58 -15.23
C SER A 43 -12.04 6.51 -16.76
N PRO A 44 -11.23 5.64 -17.42
CA PRO A 44 -11.11 5.61 -18.87
C PRO A 44 -12.27 4.84 -19.51
N LYS A 45 -13.46 5.45 -19.50
CA LYS A 45 -14.69 4.86 -20.06
C LYS A 45 -14.64 4.84 -21.57
N ILE A 46 -14.90 3.67 -22.14
CA ILE A 46 -15.05 3.45 -23.59
C ILE A 46 -16.38 2.75 -23.87
N ASP A 47 -16.74 2.65 -25.14
CA ASP A 47 -17.89 1.86 -25.58
C ASP A 47 -17.69 0.39 -25.20
N LYS A 48 -18.76 -0.25 -24.71
CA LYS A 48 -18.76 -1.64 -24.24
C LYS A 48 -18.54 -2.67 -25.37
N ASP A 49 -18.81 -2.26 -26.61
CA ASP A 49 -18.66 -3.12 -27.80
C ASP A 49 -17.19 -3.23 -28.24
N ILE A 50 -16.34 -2.27 -27.84
CA ILE A 50 -14.91 -2.30 -28.12
C ILE A 50 -14.21 -3.22 -27.11
N LYS A 51 -13.43 -4.18 -27.60
CA LYS A 51 -12.81 -5.25 -26.79
C LYS A 51 -11.34 -5.46 -27.17
N GLY A 52 -10.66 -6.28 -26.36
CA GLY A 52 -9.29 -6.69 -26.64
C GLY A 52 -8.30 -5.53 -26.57
N ILE A 53 -7.27 -5.58 -27.41
CA ILE A 53 -6.18 -4.60 -27.42
C ILE A 53 -6.64 -3.19 -27.80
N GLU A 54 -7.61 -3.08 -28.71
CA GLU A 54 -8.19 -1.79 -29.11
C GLU A 54 -8.80 -1.06 -27.90
N ALA A 55 -9.54 -1.78 -27.06
CA ALA A 55 -10.08 -1.25 -25.82
C ALA A 55 -8.99 -0.70 -24.87
N LEU A 56 -7.85 -1.38 -24.79
CA LEU A 56 -6.74 -0.96 -23.93
C LEU A 56 -6.04 0.28 -24.49
N ILE A 57 -5.86 0.36 -25.81
CA ILE A 57 -5.27 1.52 -26.49
C ILE A 57 -6.15 2.75 -26.28
N LEU A 58 -7.47 2.65 -26.48
CA LEU A 58 -8.37 3.78 -26.27
C LEU A 58 -8.40 4.24 -24.80
N ARG A 59 -8.33 3.31 -23.86
CA ARG A 59 -8.23 3.66 -22.42
C ARG A 59 -6.93 4.38 -22.11
N LYS A 60 -5.81 3.95 -22.69
CA LYS A 60 -4.53 4.63 -22.59
C LYS A 60 -4.63 6.05 -23.13
N ASP A 61 -5.19 6.24 -24.33
CA ASP A 61 -5.34 7.57 -24.94
C ASP A 61 -6.19 8.51 -24.09
N ILE A 62 -7.24 7.99 -23.42
CA ILE A 62 -8.06 8.77 -22.50
C ILE A 62 -7.22 9.21 -21.28
N PHE A 63 -6.40 8.32 -20.72
CA PHE A 63 -5.52 8.65 -19.60
C PHE A 63 -4.46 9.69 -20.01
N GLU A 64 -3.81 9.51 -21.14
CA GLU A 64 -2.83 10.46 -21.66
C GLU A 64 -3.43 11.86 -21.85
N LYS A 65 -4.57 11.96 -22.52
CA LYS A 65 -5.26 13.23 -22.76
C LYS A 65 -5.74 13.92 -21.48
N ASN A 66 -6.29 13.14 -20.53
CA ASN A 66 -6.92 13.71 -19.34
C ASN A 66 -5.91 14.00 -18.22
N PHE A 67 -4.73 13.40 -18.27
CA PHE A 67 -3.74 13.55 -17.22
C PHE A 67 -2.32 13.83 -17.74
N LEU A 68 -1.67 12.89 -18.42
CA LEU A 68 -0.24 13.02 -18.76
C LEU A 68 0.07 14.25 -19.60
N LEU A 69 -0.70 14.50 -20.66
CA LEU A 69 -0.48 15.66 -21.55
C LEU A 69 -0.85 17.00 -20.91
N ARG A 70 -1.54 16.97 -19.77
CA ARG A 70 -1.89 18.15 -18.99
C ARG A 70 -1.01 18.34 -17.76
N MET A 71 0.01 17.52 -17.60
CA MET A 71 0.85 17.51 -16.39
C MET A 71 1.50 18.89 -16.14
N ASP A 72 2.03 19.53 -17.16
CA ASP A 72 2.67 20.84 -17.02
C ASP A 72 1.65 21.90 -16.53
N GLU A 73 0.43 21.89 -17.07
CA GLU A 73 -0.66 22.77 -16.63
C GLU A 73 -1.04 22.48 -15.16
N VAL A 74 -1.18 21.22 -14.79
CA VAL A 74 -1.52 20.81 -13.43
C VAL A 74 -0.42 21.22 -12.45
N LEU A 75 0.84 20.95 -12.78
CA LEU A 75 1.99 21.29 -11.93
C LEU A 75 2.23 22.82 -11.84
N ALA A 76 1.85 23.58 -12.85
CA ALA A 76 1.93 25.05 -12.78
C ALA A 76 1.00 25.61 -11.68
N ASN A 77 -0.13 24.96 -11.44
CA ASN A 77 -1.18 25.43 -10.53
C ASN A 77 -0.99 24.98 -9.07
N ILE A 78 -0.08 24.06 -8.77
CA ILE A 78 0.23 23.65 -7.39
C ILE A 78 1.34 24.49 -6.79
N ASN A 79 1.31 24.65 -5.46
CA ASN A 79 2.35 25.37 -4.72
C ASN A 79 3.55 24.46 -4.39
N CYS A 80 4.16 23.88 -5.42
CA CYS A 80 5.33 23.02 -5.30
C CYS A 80 6.54 23.69 -5.95
N PRO A 81 7.74 23.65 -5.34
CA PRO A 81 8.95 24.24 -5.93
C PRO A 81 9.39 23.52 -7.21
N LEU A 82 9.09 22.24 -7.37
CA LEU A 82 9.34 21.51 -8.61
C LEU A 82 8.14 21.59 -9.55
N LYS A 83 8.42 21.82 -10.83
CA LYS A 83 7.40 21.91 -11.89
C LYS A 83 7.51 20.78 -12.92
N LYS A 84 8.24 19.72 -12.59
CA LYS A 84 8.39 18.54 -13.44
C LYS A 84 8.44 17.28 -12.58
N ILE A 85 7.69 16.25 -12.98
CA ILE A 85 7.81 14.90 -12.38
C ILE A 85 9.24 14.39 -12.61
N THR A 86 9.86 13.88 -11.57
CA THR A 86 11.23 13.33 -11.62
C THR A 86 11.24 11.81 -11.59
N GLU A 87 10.23 11.20 -11.01
CA GLU A 87 10.15 9.76 -10.75
C GLU A 87 8.71 9.26 -10.97
N CYS A 88 8.56 8.00 -11.36
CA CYS A 88 7.25 7.35 -11.46
C CYS A 88 7.32 5.94 -10.88
N ILE A 89 6.33 5.60 -10.07
CA ILE A 89 6.13 4.27 -9.48
C ILE A 89 4.73 3.78 -9.79
N ILE A 90 4.61 2.53 -10.20
CA ILE A 90 3.33 1.89 -10.56
C ILE A 90 3.12 0.68 -9.65
N GLU A 91 1.89 0.47 -9.16
CA GLU A 91 1.55 -0.80 -8.51
C GLU A 91 1.74 -1.95 -9.52
N ALA A 92 2.56 -2.92 -9.15
CA ALA A 92 2.84 -4.07 -10.00
C ALA A 92 1.55 -4.87 -10.24
N PRO A 93 1.21 -5.20 -11.49
CA PRO A 93 0.05 -6.02 -11.78
C PRO A 93 0.22 -7.43 -11.19
N LEU A 94 -0.89 -8.08 -10.87
CA LEU A 94 -0.89 -9.45 -10.35
C LEU A 94 -0.17 -10.40 -11.32
N VAL A 95 0.78 -11.16 -10.81
CA VAL A 95 1.53 -12.17 -11.58
C VAL A 95 0.80 -13.52 -11.59
N TYR A 96 0.02 -13.80 -10.53
CA TYR A 96 -0.67 -15.07 -10.35
C TYR A 96 -2.17 -14.89 -10.26
N THR A 97 -2.92 -15.86 -10.77
CA THR A 97 -4.35 -15.95 -10.56
C THR A 97 -4.65 -16.26 -9.09
N SER A 98 -5.26 -15.31 -8.39
CA SER A 98 -5.86 -15.58 -7.08
C SER A 98 -7.27 -16.14 -7.26
N ALA A 99 -7.84 -16.72 -6.20
CA ALA A 99 -9.23 -17.14 -6.21
C ALA A 99 -10.14 -15.98 -6.64
N GLY A 100 -10.78 -16.10 -7.82
CA GLY A 100 -11.65 -15.07 -8.40
C GLY A 100 -11.11 -14.30 -9.60
N SER A 101 -9.81 -14.38 -9.92
CA SER A 101 -9.26 -13.83 -11.17
C SER A 101 -8.93 -14.95 -12.16
N ASN A 102 -9.27 -14.76 -13.43
CA ASN A 102 -8.89 -15.69 -14.49
C ASN A 102 -7.61 -15.22 -15.22
N ALA A 103 -6.94 -16.14 -15.90
CA ALA A 103 -5.70 -15.86 -16.63
C ALA A 103 -5.86 -14.75 -17.68
N ALA A 104 -7.03 -14.64 -18.31
CA ALA A 104 -7.30 -13.60 -19.30
C ALA A 104 -7.34 -12.21 -18.66
N THR A 105 -7.93 -12.07 -17.46
CA THR A 105 -7.94 -10.81 -16.71
C THR A 105 -6.52 -10.40 -16.32
N VAL A 106 -5.71 -11.34 -15.83
CA VAL A 106 -4.31 -11.06 -15.47
C VAL A 106 -3.50 -10.64 -16.70
N ALA A 107 -3.65 -11.35 -17.82
CA ALA A 107 -2.98 -10.99 -19.07
C ALA A 107 -3.39 -9.58 -19.55
N GLN A 108 -4.68 -9.25 -19.51
CA GLN A 108 -5.20 -7.94 -19.90
C GLN A 108 -4.65 -6.82 -19.01
N LEU A 109 -4.58 -7.02 -17.69
CA LEU A 109 -4.00 -6.05 -16.75
C LEU A 109 -2.51 -5.82 -17.03
N ASN A 110 -1.75 -6.90 -17.29
CA ASN A 110 -0.33 -6.80 -17.65
C ASN A 110 -0.12 -6.02 -18.94
N GLN A 111 -0.93 -6.30 -20.00
CA GLN A 111 -0.89 -5.56 -21.24
C GLN A 111 -1.21 -4.08 -21.04
N PHE A 112 -2.23 -3.77 -20.23
CA PHE A 112 -2.62 -2.39 -19.97
C PHE A 112 -1.55 -1.63 -19.17
N ASN A 113 -0.95 -2.26 -18.15
CA ASN A 113 0.19 -1.69 -17.43
C ASN A 113 1.38 -1.38 -18.37
N ALA A 114 1.72 -2.29 -19.29
CA ALA A 114 2.79 -2.07 -20.24
C ALA A 114 2.49 -0.88 -21.19
N LEU A 115 1.26 -0.76 -21.66
CA LEU A 115 0.83 0.36 -22.51
C LEU A 115 0.89 1.70 -21.76
N LEU A 116 0.47 1.74 -20.49
CA LEU A 116 0.52 2.96 -19.68
C LEU A 116 1.95 3.34 -19.33
N SER A 117 2.81 2.37 -19.04
CA SER A 117 4.24 2.62 -18.78
C SER A 117 4.94 3.21 -19.99
N GLU A 118 4.61 2.73 -21.18
CA GLU A 118 5.08 3.28 -22.45
C GLU A 118 4.60 4.72 -22.64
N GLY A 119 3.32 5.01 -22.30
CA GLY A 119 2.76 6.36 -22.33
C GLY A 119 3.47 7.31 -21.36
N VAL A 120 3.72 6.87 -20.13
CA VAL A 120 4.50 7.65 -19.15
C VAL A 120 5.90 7.96 -19.68
N TYR A 121 6.60 6.94 -20.20
CA TYR A 121 7.93 7.14 -20.78
C TYR A 121 7.93 8.12 -21.95
N LYS A 122 6.98 8.01 -22.88
CA LYS A 122 6.89 8.91 -24.03
C LYS A 122 6.60 10.35 -23.66
N VAL A 123 5.72 10.57 -22.69
CA VAL A 123 5.28 11.93 -22.34
C VAL A 123 6.23 12.59 -21.33
N LEU A 124 6.65 11.84 -20.29
CA LEU A 124 7.45 12.40 -19.20
C LEU A 124 8.95 12.13 -19.34
N GLY A 125 9.38 11.21 -20.22
CA GLY A 125 10.77 10.77 -20.36
C GLY A 125 11.27 9.91 -19.19
N ILE A 126 10.35 9.34 -18.39
CA ILE A 126 10.64 8.59 -17.16
C ILE A 126 10.29 7.12 -17.38
N VAL A 127 11.23 6.22 -17.09
CA VAL A 127 10.95 4.78 -17.01
C VAL A 127 10.30 4.49 -15.65
N PRO A 128 9.04 4.01 -15.60
CA PRO A 128 8.40 3.73 -14.33
C PRO A 128 9.05 2.57 -13.58
N HIS A 129 9.13 2.69 -12.26
CA HIS A 129 9.42 1.58 -11.36
C HIS A 129 8.13 0.82 -11.03
N TYR A 130 8.28 -0.43 -10.57
CA TYR A 130 7.16 -1.25 -10.12
C TYR A 130 7.35 -1.71 -8.69
N ILE A 131 6.26 -1.69 -7.91
CA ILE A 131 6.25 -2.20 -6.54
C ILE A 131 5.01 -3.07 -6.33
N SER A 132 5.16 -4.21 -5.62
CA SER A 132 3.98 -5.00 -5.26
C SER A 132 3.10 -4.25 -4.26
N SER A 133 1.79 -4.47 -4.29
CA SER A 133 0.88 -3.82 -3.31
C SER A 133 1.19 -4.23 -1.86
N TYR A 134 1.74 -5.43 -1.66
CA TYR A 134 2.18 -5.89 -0.34
C TYR A 134 3.39 -5.12 0.16
N ASP A 135 4.44 -5.03 -0.64
CA ASP A 135 5.67 -4.29 -0.30
C ASP A 135 5.37 -2.80 -0.14
N ALA A 136 4.56 -2.23 -1.04
CA ALA A 136 4.15 -0.83 -0.96
C ALA A 136 3.53 -0.52 0.41
N ARG A 137 2.61 -1.33 0.90
CA ARG A 137 1.96 -1.14 2.21
C ARG A 137 2.94 -1.31 3.37
N MET A 138 3.82 -2.30 3.32
CA MET A 138 4.82 -2.54 4.36
C MET A 138 5.82 -1.38 4.47
N ILE A 139 6.27 -0.87 3.34
CA ILE A 139 7.29 0.17 3.26
C ILE A 139 6.71 1.55 3.59
N SER A 140 5.46 1.83 3.19
CA SER A 140 4.82 3.13 3.45
C SER A 140 4.45 3.33 4.92
N PHE A 141 4.09 2.23 5.62
CA PHE A 141 3.61 2.26 7.01
C PHE A 141 4.34 1.21 7.85
N PRO A 142 5.67 1.36 8.05
CA PRO A 142 6.47 0.39 8.82
C PRO A 142 6.01 0.27 10.28
N GLU A 143 5.32 1.26 10.82
CA GLU A 143 4.69 1.22 12.14
C GLU A 143 3.57 0.18 12.26
N LEU A 144 3.01 -0.28 11.15
CA LEU A 144 2.00 -1.36 11.12
C LEU A 144 2.62 -2.76 11.08
N LEU A 145 3.92 -2.87 10.86
CA LEU A 145 4.60 -4.16 10.87
C LEU A 145 4.43 -4.85 12.21
N SER A 146 4.03 -6.11 12.18
CA SER A 146 3.73 -6.90 13.35
C SER A 146 3.85 -8.38 13.02
N ILE A 147 4.03 -9.24 14.02
CA ILE A 147 3.89 -10.68 13.85
C ILE A 147 2.42 -11.03 13.61
N ARG A 148 2.16 -12.14 12.89
CA ARG A 148 0.80 -12.64 12.70
C ARG A 148 0.25 -13.20 14.00
N LYS A 149 -0.83 -12.62 14.50
CA LYS A 149 -1.50 -12.98 15.75
C LYS A 149 -2.62 -14.01 15.57
N PHE A 150 -3.22 -14.06 14.38
CA PHE A 150 -4.42 -14.84 14.11
C PHE A 150 -4.17 -15.90 13.05
N ASN A 151 -4.79 -17.06 13.24
CA ASN A 151 -4.87 -18.11 12.24
C ASN A 151 -5.92 -17.79 11.15
N LYS A 152 -6.10 -18.67 10.18
CA LYS A 152 -7.08 -18.51 9.09
C LYS A 152 -8.54 -18.46 9.55
N LYS A 153 -8.84 -18.89 10.78
CA LYS A 153 -10.18 -18.83 11.38
C LYS A 153 -10.42 -17.55 12.19
N GLY A 154 -9.42 -16.67 12.31
CA GLY A 154 -9.50 -15.47 13.13
C GLY A 154 -9.25 -15.71 14.63
N GLU A 155 -8.78 -16.90 15.00
CA GLU A 155 -8.43 -17.25 16.36
C GLU A 155 -6.98 -16.87 16.65
N PHE A 156 -6.65 -16.48 17.89
CA PHE A 156 -5.27 -16.21 18.28
C PHE A 156 -4.39 -17.46 18.15
N TYR A 157 -3.20 -17.29 17.62
CA TYR A 157 -2.16 -18.29 17.74
C TYR A 157 -1.77 -18.47 19.22
N ASN A 158 -1.43 -19.70 19.60
CA ASN A 158 -0.91 -19.95 20.95
C ASN A 158 0.47 -19.26 21.16
N VAL A 159 0.86 -19.10 22.43
CA VAL A 159 2.12 -18.44 22.82
C VAL A 159 3.33 -19.04 22.14
N LYS A 160 3.42 -20.38 22.05
CA LYS A 160 4.54 -21.07 21.39
C LYS A 160 4.69 -20.68 19.91
N HIS A 161 3.58 -20.56 19.20
CA HIS A 161 3.59 -20.14 17.80
C HIS A 161 4.04 -18.67 17.66
N ILE A 162 3.58 -17.80 18.56
CA ILE A 162 3.97 -16.39 18.57
C ILE A 162 5.47 -16.25 18.86
N VAL A 163 5.99 -16.95 19.88
CA VAL A 163 7.43 -16.94 20.20
C VAL A 163 8.26 -17.42 19.03
N ASN A 164 7.86 -18.52 18.38
CA ASN A 164 8.54 -19.01 17.19
C ASN A 164 8.54 -18.00 16.05
N ALA A 165 7.44 -17.23 15.87
CA ALA A 165 7.39 -16.18 14.87
C ALA A 165 8.32 -15.00 15.19
N LEU A 166 8.46 -14.65 16.47
CA LEU A 166 9.40 -13.62 16.95
C LEU A 166 10.85 -14.07 16.74
N ASP A 167 11.19 -15.29 17.14
CA ASP A 167 12.55 -15.86 16.99
C ASP A 167 13.01 -15.93 15.53
N ASN A 168 12.07 -16.18 14.59
CA ASN A 168 12.36 -16.28 13.16
C ASN A 168 12.06 -14.98 12.39
N ASN A 169 11.78 -13.89 13.07
CA ASN A 169 11.49 -12.58 12.47
C ASN A 169 10.38 -12.62 11.40
N HIS A 170 9.29 -13.32 11.68
CA HIS A 170 8.15 -13.42 10.76
C HIS A 170 7.25 -12.17 10.83
N LEU A 171 7.83 -11.01 10.50
CA LEU A 171 7.12 -9.74 10.42
C LEU A 171 6.24 -9.67 9.18
N ILE A 172 5.04 -9.19 9.36
CA ILE A 172 4.07 -8.97 8.29
C ILE A 172 3.23 -7.72 8.57
N LEU A 173 2.80 -7.07 7.50
CA LEU A 173 1.75 -6.07 7.60
C LEU A 173 0.42 -6.78 7.98
N PHE A 174 -0.42 -6.12 8.75
CA PHE A 174 -1.70 -6.69 9.21
C PHE A 174 -1.61 -7.96 10.08
N GLY A 175 -0.46 -8.25 10.63
CA GLY A 175 -0.29 -9.36 11.57
C GLY A 175 -1.13 -9.26 12.83
N SER A 176 -1.60 -8.05 13.16
CA SER A 176 -2.47 -7.74 14.30
C SER A 176 -3.96 -7.91 14.01
N TYR A 177 -4.36 -8.16 12.78
CA TYR A 177 -5.75 -8.20 12.36
C TYR A 177 -6.18 -9.63 12.06
N PRO A 178 -7.48 -9.96 12.22
CA PRO A 178 -8.05 -11.23 11.77
C PRO A 178 -7.78 -11.48 10.28
N PHE A 179 -7.80 -12.74 9.87
CA PHE A 179 -7.50 -13.13 8.49
C PHE A 179 -8.40 -12.43 7.45
N ASP A 180 -9.68 -12.29 7.77
CA ASP A 180 -10.71 -11.71 6.87
C ASP A 180 -10.99 -10.24 7.24
N CYS A 181 -9.96 -9.42 7.28
CA CYS A 181 -10.11 -7.99 7.53
C CYS A 181 -10.16 -7.18 6.22
N ASP A 182 -10.83 -6.04 6.26
CA ASP A 182 -10.84 -5.05 5.18
C ASP A 182 -9.48 -4.29 5.11
N LYS A 183 -8.54 -4.88 4.38
CA LYS A 183 -7.19 -4.33 4.23
C LYS A 183 -7.18 -2.97 3.53
N LYS A 184 -8.07 -2.77 2.55
CA LYS A 184 -8.18 -1.49 1.84
C LYS A 184 -8.71 -0.40 2.75
N GLY A 185 -9.75 -0.69 3.52
CA GLY A 185 -10.30 0.24 4.52
C GLY A 185 -9.28 0.62 5.59
N ILE A 186 -8.49 -0.34 6.09
CA ILE A 186 -7.43 -0.08 7.07
C ILE A 186 -6.38 0.87 6.48
N MET A 187 -5.90 0.61 5.28
CA MET A 187 -4.91 1.47 4.62
C MET A 187 -5.47 2.87 4.35
N MET A 188 -6.72 2.96 3.90
CA MET A 188 -7.39 4.24 3.70
C MET A 188 -7.46 5.06 5.00
N ASN A 189 -7.79 4.42 6.12
CA ASN A 189 -7.80 5.08 7.44
C ASN A 189 -6.40 5.59 7.81
N CYS A 190 -5.36 4.77 7.64
CA CYS A 190 -3.98 5.19 7.92
C CYS A 190 -3.57 6.42 7.08
N VAL A 191 -3.94 6.43 5.81
CA VAL A 191 -3.67 7.58 4.93
C VAL A 191 -4.48 8.81 5.37
N CYS A 192 -5.76 8.65 5.72
CA CYS A 192 -6.58 9.76 6.22
C CYS A 192 -6.05 10.37 7.53
N GLU A 193 -5.55 9.54 8.43
CA GLU A 193 -4.93 9.98 9.69
C GLU A 193 -3.62 10.73 9.45
N LYS A 194 -2.78 10.22 8.57
CA LYS A 194 -1.47 10.82 8.25
C LYS A 194 -1.59 12.09 7.40
N TYR A 195 -2.56 12.13 6.49
CA TYR A 195 -2.79 13.22 5.54
C TYR A 195 -4.24 13.73 5.61
N PRO A 196 -4.66 14.39 6.69
CA PRO A 196 -6.06 14.78 6.92
C PRO A 196 -6.58 15.83 5.94
N ASN A 197 -5.70 16.53 5.24
CA ASN A 197 -6.07 17.60 4.30
C ASN A 197 -6.32 17.13 2.87
N ILE A 198 -6.25 15.81 2.60
CA ILE A 198 -6.55 15.30 1.26
C ILE A 198 -8.05 15.47 0.97
N PRO A 199 -8.44 16.07 -0.17
CA PRO A 199 -9.82 16.30 -0.53
C PRO A 199 -10.47 15.03 -1.10
N TRP A 200 -10.74 14.04 -0.25
CA TRP A 200 -11.39 12.81 -0.64
C TRP A 200 -12.80 13.04 -1.20
N ILE A 201 -13.21 12.21 -2.14
CA ILE A 201 -14.52 12.32 -2.80
C ILE A 201 -15.55 11.49 -2.02
N TYR A 202 -16.63 12.12 -1.63
CA TYR A 202 -17.75 11.47 -0.92
C TYR A 202 -18.96 11.33 -1.81
N ASN A 203 -19.76 10.30 -1.55
CA ASN A 203 -21.07 10.16 -2.16
C ASN A 203 -22.12 11.04 -1.44
N LYS A 204 -23.37 11.05 -1.93
CA LYS A 204 -24.45 11.83 -1.33
C LYS A 204 -24.81 11.42 0.11
N LYS A 205 -24.37 10.23 0.56
CA LYS A 205 -24.59 9.71 1.91
C LYS A 205 -23.42 10.02 2.86
N GLY A 206 -22.38 10.71 2.38
CA GLY A 206 -21.16 10.97 3.17
C GLY A 206 -20.18 9.80 3.26
N GLU A 207 -20.34 8.76 2.44
CA GLU A 207 -19.43 7.63 2.37
C GLU A 207 -18.35 7.88 1.31
N LEU A 208 -17.14 7.42 1.54
CA LEU A 208 -16.03 7.48 0.58
C LEU A 208 -16.40 6.76 -0.71
N LYS A 209 -16.19 7.41 -1.85
CA LYS A 209 -16.36 6.77 -3.15
C LYS A 209 -15.26 5.75 -3.41
N LYS A 210 -15.59 4.73 -4.20
CA LYS A 210 -14.68 3.62 -4.51
C LYS A 210 -13.38 4.06 -5.18
N GLU A 211 -13.44 5.08 -6.00
CA GLU A 211 -12.29 5.65 -6.73
C GLU A 211 -11.21 6.21 -5.80
N ASN A 212 -11.57 6.59 -4.55
CA ASN A 212 -10.59 7.02 -3.56
C ASN A 212 -9.61 5.90 -3.17
N TYR A 213 -10.05 4.64 -3.18
CA TYR A 213 -9.19 3.51 -2.82
C TYR A 213 -8.07 3.31 -3.85
N ASP A 214 -8.36 3.47 -5.14
CA ASP A 214 -7.36 3.37 -6.20
C ASP A 214 -6.36 4.55 -6.10
N SER A 215 -6.86 5.78 -5.79
CA SER A 215 -5.99 6.94 -5.53
C SER A 215 -5.15 6.78 -4.25
N CYS A 216 -5.69 6.12 -3.23
CA CYS A 216 -4.99 5.78 -2.00
C CYS A 216 -3.87 4.75 -2.26
N ASP A 217 -4.16 3.67 -3.01
CA ASP A 217 -3.16 2.67 -3.38
C ASP A 217 -2.04 3.31 -4.23
N ALA A 218 -2.35 4.25 -5.13
CA ALA A 218 -1.37 5.05 -5.86
C ALA A 218 -0.48 5.90 -4.92
N LEU A 219 -1.07 6.54 -3.89
CA LEU A 219 -0.31 7.29 -2.89
C LEU A 219 0.61 6.40 -2.07
N ILE A 220 0.13 5.23 -1.67
CA ILE A 220 0.92 4.23 -0.93
C ILE A 220 2.14 3.82 -1.75
N CYS A 221 2.01 3.60 -3.06
CA CYS A 221 3.14 3.31 -3.94
C CYS A 221 4.17 4.45 -3.97
N ALA A 222 3.71 5.71 -4.07
CA ALA A 222 4.61 6.86 -4.07
C ALA A 222 5.34 7.03 -2.74
N LEU A 223 4.65 6.86 -1.60
CA LEU A 223 5.24 6.91 -0.26
C LEU A 223 6.25 5.78 -0.04
N ALA A 224 5.95 4.56 -0.51
CA ALA A 224 6.87 3.45 -0.43
C ALA A 224 8.16 3.72 -1.21
N TYR A 225 8.05 4.25 -2.43
CA TYR A 225 9.20 4.61 -3.23
C TYR A 225 10.05 5.71 -2.57
N SER A 226 9.41 6.74 -2.01
CA SER A 226 10.09 7.78 -1.22
C SER A 226 10.87 7.17 -0.05
N ASN A 227 10.25 6.28 0.74
CA ASN A 227 10.91 5.60 1.85
C ASN A 227 12.09 4.73 1.40
N GLN A 228 11.94 3.95 0.32
CA GLN A 228 13.04 3.17 -0.26
C GLN A 228 14.17 4.07 -0.74
N LYS A 229 13.83 5.18 -1.39
CA LYS A 229 14.83 6.15 -1.84
C LYS A 229 15.59 6.77 -0.67
N ARG A 230 14.94 7.04 0.46
CA ARG A 230 15.56 7.61 1.67
C ARG A 230 16.42 6.60 2.43
N HIS A 231 15.88 5.41 2.68
CA HIS A 231 16.41 4.46 3.66
C HIS A 231 16.99 3.18 3.01
N GLY A 232 16.76 2.96 1.72
CA GLY A 232 17.12 1.71 1.03
C GLY A 232 16.02 0.64 1.17
N GLU A 233 16.38 -0.61 0.91
CA GLU A 233 15.46 -1.74 1.05
C GLU A 233 14.91 -1.85 2.47
N LEU A 234 13.74 -2.47 2.60
CA LEU A 234 13.11 -2.66 3.89
C LEU A 234 13.94 -3.60 4.77
N ASP A 235 14.65 -3.04 5.74
CA ASP A 235 15.33 -3.79 6.82
C ASP A 235 14.45 -3.70 8.08
N ALA A 236 13.66 -4.75 8.31
CA ALA A 236 12.74 -4.82 9.45
C ALA A 236 12.99 -6.10 10.25
N LYS A 237 13.16 -5.96 11.58
CA LYS A 237 13.44 -7.10 12.45
C LYS A 237 12.94 -6.90 13.87
N VAL A 238 12.64 -7.99 14.54
CA VAL A 238 12.41 -8.01 15.98
C VAL A 238 13.79 -7.93 16.67
N THR A 239 13.95 -6.92 17.51
CA THR A 239 15.21 -6.68 18.23
C THR A 239 15.15 -7.12 19.69
N GLN A 240 13.96 -7.22 20.25
CA GLN A 240 13.75 -7.60 21.65
C GLN A 240 12.31 -8.08 21.85
N TYR A 241 12.12 -9.13 22.65
CA TYR A 241 10.77 -9.50 23.12
C TYR A 241 10.80 -10.04 24.54
N GLY A 242 9.62 -10.02 25.18
CA GLY A 242 9.39 -10.59 26.50
C GLY A 242 8.01 -11.23 26.57
N VAL A 243 7.89 -12.29 27.36
CA VAL A 243 6.64 -13.03 27.57
C VAL A 243 6.38 -13.10 29.08
N LEU A 244 5.25 -12.56 29.52
CA LEU A 244 4.86 -12.53 30.90
C LEU A 244 3.41 -13.00 31.06
N PRO A 245 3.03 -13.66 32.16
CA PRO A 245 1.63 -13.84 32.50
C PRO A 245 0.95 -12.48 32.68
N SER A 246 -0.32 -12.35 32.28
CA SER A 246 -1.11 -11.17 32.61
C SER A 246 -1.32 -11.06 34.12
N GLU A 247 -1.56 -9.84 34.63
CA GLU A 247 -1.76 -9.59 36.08
C GLU A 247 -2.88 -10.43 36.66
N ASP A 248 -3.93 -10.71 35.90
CA ASP A 248 -5.09 -11.52 36.31
C ASP A 248 -4.91 -13.03 36.08
N GLY A 249 -3.79 -13.45 35.46
CA GLY A 249 -3.49 -14.85 35.12
C GLY A 249 -4.31 -15.45 33.99
N ASN A 250 -5.24 -14.69 33.41
CA ASN A 250 -6.16 -15.19 32.37
C ASN A 250 -5.62 -15.11 30.95
N ALA A 251 -4.46 -14.47 30.78
CA ALA A 251 -3.82 -14.28 29.48
C ALA A 251 -2.29 -14.33 29.58
N THR A 252 -1.63 -14.33 28.46
CA THR A 252 -0.19 -14.14 28.32
C THR A 252 0.06 -12.82 27.59
N GLU A 253 0.84 -11.96 28.20
CA GLU A 253 1.29 -10.72 27.58
C GLU A 253 2.62 -10.96 26.85
N VAL A 254 2.67 -10.61 25.57
CA VAL A 254 3.88 -10.62 24.76
C VAL A 254 4.18 -9.19 24.35
N THR A 255 5.31 -8.68 24.82
CA THR A 255 5.85 -7.39 24.37
C THR A 255 7.01 -7.62 23.43
N TYR A 256 7.15 -6.80 22.39
CA TYR A 256 8.28 -6.89 21.47
C TYR A 256 8.57 -5.55 20.81
N LYS A 257 9.80 -5.40 20.30
CA LYS A 257 10.23 -4.23 19.55
C LYS A 257 10.47 -4.62 18.10
N VAL A 258 9.93 -3.82 17.18
CA VAL A 258 10.21 -3.92 15.75
C VAL A 258 11.07 -2.74 15.37
N SER A 259 12.30 -3.01 14.92
CA SER A 259 13.18 -1.99 14.36
C SER A 259 13.08 -2.02 12.84
N VAL A 260 12.88 -0.84 12.25
CA VAL A 260 12.80 -0.64 10.79
C VAL A 260 13.68 0.54 10.45
N TRP A 261 14.76 0.29 9.71
CA TRP A 261 15.85 1.25 9.46
C TRP A 261 16.39 1.81 10.79
N ASP A 262 16.25 3.11 11.04
CA ASP A 262 16.65 3.83 12.26
C ASP A 262 15.52 4.01 13.29
N ARG A 263 14.30 3.52 12.98
CA ARG A 263 13.10 3.67 13.82
C ARG A 263 12.83 2.39 14.61
N THR A 264 12.25 2.54 15.81
CA THR A 264 11.84 1.41 16.64
C THR A 264 10.41 1.59 17.13
N TYR A 265 9.60 0.54 16.95
CA TYR A 265 8.18 0.50 17.32
C TYR A 265 7.96 -0.54 18.43
N ASN A 266 7.42 -0.09 19.59
CA ASN A 266 7.03 -0.97 20.67
C ASN A 266 5.67 -1.61 20.34
N LYS A 267 5.59 -2.93 20.51
CA LYS A 267 4.39 -3.73 20.25
C LYS A 267 4.00 -4.50 21.49
N LYS A 268 2.69 -4.67 21.68
CA LYS A 268 2.10 -5.45 22.77
C LYS A 268 1.02 -6.35 22.21
N LEU A 269 0.98 -7.58 22.66
CA LEU A 269 -0.02 -8.57 22.33
C LEU A 269 -0.49 -9.25 23.60
N ILE A 270 -1.79 -9.31 23.79
CA ILE A 270 -2.43 -10.08 24.87
C ILE A 270 -3.05 -11.32 24.22
N ILE A 271 -2.58 -12.50 24.61
CA ILE A 271 -3.05 -13.79 24.13
C ILE A 271 -3.91 -14.39 25.23
N PRO A 272 -5.23 -14.55 25.02
CA PRO A 272 -6.09 -15.24 25.98
C PRO A 272 -5.56 -16.66 26.26
N ASN A 273 -5.52 -17.05 27.51
CA ASN A 273 -5.26 -18.46 27.81
C ASN A 273 -6.45 -19.30 27.31
N PRO A 274 -6.20 -20.52 26.79
CA PRO A 274 -7.30 -21.38 26.42
C PRO A 274 -8.19 -21.57 27.66
N SER A 275 -9.49 -21.22 27.53
CA SER A 275 -10.46 -21.56 28.59
C SER A 275 -10.32 -23.06 28.85
N GLU A 276 -10.15 -23.45 30.12
CA GLU A 276 -10.22 -24.86 30.48
C GLU A 276 -11.51 -25.44 29.90
N PRO A 277 -11.46 -26.62 29.25
CA PRO A 277 -12.66 -27.25 28.78
C PRO A 277 -13.60 -27.36 29.99
N GLN A 278 -14.73 -26.65 29.93
CA GLN A 278 -15.76 -26.82 30.96
C GLN A 278 -16.04 -28.32 31.02
N GLY A 279 -15.66 -28.91 32.13
CA GLY A 279 -15.80 -30.33 32.37
C GLY A 279 -17.22 -30.72 32.00
N GLY A 280 -17.35 -31.55 30.97
CA GLY A 280 -18.61 -32.14 30.62
C GLY A 280 -19.11 -32.88 31.85
N ASP A 281 -20.22 -32.40 32.38
CA ASP A 281 -20.99 -33.16 33.36
C ASP A 281 -21.25 -34.54 32.77
N SER A 282 -20.54 -35.52 33.31
CA SER A 282 -20.82 -36.92 33.12
C SER A 282 -22.11 -37.24 33.90
N GLU A 283 -23.23 -37.26 33.24
CA GLU A 283 -24.38 -38.07 33.61
C GLU A 283 -24.61 -39.21 32.61
#